data_9b6798e797bc592175aa5d3d10487fb8
#
_entry.id   9b6798e797bc592175aa5d3d10487fb8
#
_cell.length_a   1.000
_cell.length_b   1.000
_cell.length_c   1.000
_cell.angle_alpha   90.00
_cell.angle_beta   90.00
_cell.angle_gamma   90.00
#
_symmetry.space_group_name_H-M   'P 1'
#
loop_
_entity.id
_entity.type
_entity.pdbx_description
1 polymer ?
#
loop_
_entity_poly.entity_id
_entity_poly.type
_entity_poly.pdbx_seq_one_letter_code
_entity_poly.pdbx_strand_id
1 'polypeptide(L)'
;MYRSTKENKGEYTLKTFIKRGIELTSISEFNSFRKRYLPQMGGVKCLFLLFDYYTSLVRYGATVSDFFEYQFWKKKNIERSEYVTMLFSRKIQKLFNRGDKTVFIDKVKFNKTYSNFRSIKSMDLSTDEFTADDFVAFVKQCNRK
;
A
#
# COMPACT_ATOMS: atom_id res chain seq x y z
N MET A 1 -37.89 4.72 5.14
CA MET A 1 -37.93 3.72 4.07
C MET A 1 -36.53 3.64 3.44
N TYR A 2 -35.69 2.75 3.96
CA TYR A 2 -34.24 2.63 3.59
C TYR A 2 -34.15 1.69 2.39
N ARG A 3 -33.83 2.22 1.20
CA ARG A 3 -33.52 1.39 0.02
C ARG A 3 -32.17 0.73 0.21
N SER A 4 -32.19 -0.56 0.50
CA SER A 4 -31.05 -1.45 0.43
C SER A 4 -30.51 -1.48 -1.00
N THR A 5 -29.44 -0.74 -1.27
CA THR A 5 -28.62 -0.94 -2.44
C THR A 5 -27.92 -2.29 -2.30
N LYS A 6 -28.31 -3.25 -3.12
CA LYS A 6 -27.58 -4.52 -3.31
C LYS A 6 -26.15 -4.17 -3.72
N GLU A 7 -25.23 -4.23 -2.75
CA GLU A 7 -23.80 -4.28 -3.04
C GLU A 7 -23.57 -5.50 -3.92
N ASN A 8 -23.24 -5.28 -5.18
CA ASN A 8 -22.61 -6.29 -6.03
C ASN A 8 -21.35 -6.76 -5.30
N LYS A 9 -21.47 -7.86 -4.56
CA LYS A 9 -20.34 -8.68 -4.14
C LYS A 9 -19.71 -9.16 -5.43
N GLY A 10 -18.72 -8.41 -5.93
CA GLY A 10 -17.91 -8.85 -7.05
C GLY A 10 -17.34 -10.21 -6.67
N GLU A 11 -17.89 -11.27 -7.22
CA GLU A 11 -17.30 -12.60 -7.20
C GLU A 11 -15.89 -12.46 -7.75
N TYR A 12 -14.94 -12.45 -6.84
CA TYR A 12 -13.54 -12.62 -7.20
C TYR A 12 -13.39 -14.06 -7.67
N THR A 13 -13.78 -14.32 -8.89
CA THR A 13 -13.62 -15.61 -9.53
C THR A 13 -12.12 -15.95 -9.51
N LEU A 14 -11.79 -17.19 -9.30
CA LEU A 14 -10.42 -17.72 -9.35
C LEU A 14 -9.68 -17.21 -10.60
N LYS A 15 -10.39 -17.08 -11.73
CA LYS A 15 -9.89 -16.47 -12.98
C LYS A 15 -9.41 -15.04 -12.82
N THR A 16 -10.15 -14.20 -12.09
CA THR A 16 -9.78 -12.79 -11.85
C THR A 16 -8.56 -12.71 -10.91
N PHE A 17 -8.47 -13.65 -9.98
CA PHE A 17 -7.33 -13.75 -9.06
C PHE A 17 -6.07 -14.21 -9.79
N ILE A 18 -6.18 -15.22 -10.67
CA ILE A 18 -5.08 -15.71 -11.50
C ILE A 18 -4.62 -14.62 -12.47
N LYS A 19 -5.55 -13.94 -13.16
CA LYS A 19 -5.23 -12.85 -14.08
C LYS A 19 -4.49 -11.70 -13.39
N ARG A 20 -4.96 -11.25 -12.22
CA ARG A 20 -4.28 -10.23 -11.41
C ARG A 20 -2.96 -10.73 -10.84
N GLY A 21 -2.86 -12.01 -10.48
CA GLY A 21 -1.60 -12.62 -10.07
C GLY A 21 -0.55 -12.56 -11.17
N ILE A 22 -0.92 -12.87 -12.40
CA ILE A 22 -0.05 -12.79 -13.57
C ILE A 22 0.32 -11.33 -13.89
N GLU A 23 -0.61 -10.40 -13.80
CA GLU A 23 -0.35 -8.96 -14.02
C GLU A 23 0.54 -8.35 -12.91
N LEU A 24 0.44 -8.83 -11.67
CA LEU A 24 1.23 -8.36 -10.53
C LEU A 24 2.61 -9.03 -10.45
N THR A 25 2.82 -10.12 -11.19
CA THR A 25 4.06 -10.87 -11.12
C THR A 25 4.82 -10.72 -12.42
N SER A 26 5.68 -9.73 -12.47
CA SER A 26 6.74 -9.73 -13.48
C SER A 26 7.72 -10.87 -13.14
N ILE A 27 7.82 -11.88 -14.01
CA ILE A 27 8.84 -12.95 -13.90
C ILE A 27 10.24 -12.32 -13.79
N SER A 28 10.44 -11.16 -14.42
CA SER A 28 11.69 -10.40 -14.34
C SER A 28 11.94 -9.88 -12.94
N GLU A 29 10.90 -9.37 -12.26
CA GLU A 29 10.99 -8.90 -10.87
C GLU A 29 11.31 -10.06 -9.92
N PHE A 30 10.59 -11.18 -10.04
CA PHE A 30 10.89 -12.39 -9.27
C PHE A 30 12.36 -12.84 -9.46
N ASN A 31 12.85 -12.87 -10.69
CA ASN A 31 14.23 -13.24 -10.98
C ASN A 31 15.24 -12.25 -10.40
N SER A 32 14.93 -10.95 -10.39
CA SER A 32 15.77 -9.92 -9.78
C SER A 32 15.90 -10.12 -8.28
N PHE A 33 14.78 -10.30 -7.57
CA PHE A 33 14.77 -10.61 -6.15
C PHE A 33 15.45 -11.95 -5.85
N ARG A 34 15.18 -13.01 -6.63
CA ARG A 34 15.84 -14.30 -6.48
C ARG A 34 17.37 -14.17 -6.58
N LYS A 35 17.88 -13.47 -7.57
CA LYS A 35 19.34 -13.23 -7.72
C LYS A 35 19.92 -12.49 -6.54
N ARG A 36 19.18 -11.55 -5.96
CA ARG A 36 19.61 -10.75 -4.81
C ARG A 36 19.64 -11.56 -3.52
N TYR A 37 18.59 -12.35 -3.23
CA TYR A 37 18.43 -13.07 -1.96
C TYR A 37 18.96 -14.51 -1.99
N LEU A 38 18.98 -15.14 -3.16
CA LEU A 38 19.33 -16.53 -3.37
C LEU A 38 20.18 -16.70 -4.65
N PRO A 39 21.37 -16.06 -4.72
CA PRO A 39 22.17 -15.99 -5.95
C PRO A 39 22.58 -17.37 -6.49
N GLN A 40 22.78 -18.35 -5.60
CA GLN A 40 23.21 -19.70 -5.97
C GLN A 40 22.05 -20.64 -6.33
N MET A 41 20.80 -20.20 -6.18
CA MET A 41 19.64 -21.04 -6.45
C MET A 41 19.30 -21.03 -7.94
N GLY A 42 19.38 -22.20 -8.57
CA GLY A 42 19.06 -22.39 -9.98
C GLY A 42 18.30 -23.70 -10.24
N GLY A 43 17.96 -23.93 -11.51
CA GLY A 43 17.33 -25.16 -11.98
C GLY A 43 15.99 -25.46 -11.31
N VAL A 44 15.77 -26.72 -10.96
CA VAL A 44 14.51 -27.24 -10.41
C VAL A 44 14.13 -26.55 -9.08
N LYS A 45 15.11 -26.18 -8.26
CA LYS A 45 14.85 -25.45 -7.01
C LYS A 45 14.17 -24.09 -7.23
N CYS A 46 14.49 -23.42 -8.34
CA CYS A 46 13.86 -22.17 -8.71
C CYS A 46 12.37 -22.37 -9.07
N LEU A 47 12.01 -23.49 -9.70
CA LEU A 47 10.61 -23.81 -10.00
C LEU A 47 9.80 -24.07 -8.71
N PHE A 48 10.36 -24.78 -7.75
CA PHE A 48 9.71 -24.98 -6.46
C PHE A 48 9.55 -23.66 -5.69
N LEU A 49 10.56 -22.79 -5.73
CA LEU A 49 10.47 -21.45 -5.12
C LEU A 49 9.38 -20.60 -5.78
N LEU A 50 9.27 -20.66 -7.10
CA LEU A 50 8.24 -19.95 -7.85
C LEU A 50 6.84 -20.48 -7.50
N PHE A 51 6.68 -21.79 -7.39
CA PHE A 51 5.43 -22.40 -6.96
C PHE A 51 5.05 -22.00 -5.53
N ASP A 52 6.03 -22.00 -4.61
CA ASP A 52 5.82 -21.55 -3.22
C ASP A 52 5.45 -20.06 -3.16
N TYR A 53 6.06 -19.23 -4.00
CA TYR A 53 5.67 -17.83 -4.16
C TYR A 53 4.21 -17.71 -4.62
N TYR A 54 3.79 -18.42 -5.66
CA TYR A 54 2.41 -18.36 -6.14
C TYR A 54 1.40 -18.84 -5.09
N THR A 55 1.71 -19.87 -4.33
CA THR A 55 0.85 -20.30 -3.21
C THR A 55 0.77 -19.22 -2.13
N SER A 56 1.86 -18.51 -1.85
CA SER A 56 1.90 -17.41 -0.89
C SER A 56 1.12 -16.18 -1.38
N LEU A 57 1.20 -15.86 -2.68
CA LEU A 57 0.39 -14.80 -3.29
C LEU A 57 -1.11 -15.09 -3.16
N VAL A 58 -1.53 -16.32 -3.46
CA VAL A 58 -2.95 -16.72 -3.42
C VAL A 58 -3.47 -16.79 -1.99
N ARG A 59 -2.72 -17.37 -1.06
CA ARG A 59 -3.17 -17.60 0.33
C ARG A 59 -3.06 -16.35 1.19
N TYR A 60 -1.94 -15.63 1.08
CA TYR A 60 -1.60 -14.55 2.01
C TYR A 60 -1.59 -13.17 1.33
N GLY A 61 -1.79 -13.11 0.01
CA GLY A 61 -1.67 -11.85 -0.74
C GLY A 61 -0.25 -11.27 -0.72
N ALA A 62 0.75 -12.14 -0.66
CA ALA A 62 2.14 -11.73 -0.65
C ALA A 62 2.60 -11.32 -2.06
N THR A 63 3.11 -10.11 -2.21
CA THR A 63 3.80 -9.67 -3.43
C THR A 63 5.18 -10.32 -3.53
N VAL A 64 5.89 -10.15 -4.66
CA VAL A 64 7.27 -10.61 -4.81
C VAL A 64 8.16 -10.03 -3.72
N SER A 65 8.04 -8.74 -3.45
CA SER A 65 8.75 -8.03 -2.39
C SER A 65 8.49 -8.65 -1.02
N ASP A 66 7.19 -8.80 -0.64
CA ASP A 66 6.81 -9.42 0.64
C ASP A 66 7.40 -10.83 0.79
N PHE A 67 7.33 -11.64 -0.29
CA PHE A 67 7.80 -13.01 -0.26
C PHE A 67 9.29 -13.10 0.04
N PHE A 68 10.10 -12.23 -0.59
CA PHE A 68 11.55 -12.23 -0.40
C PHE A 68 11.97 -11.48 0.87
N GLU A 69 11.38 -10.35 1.19
CA GLU A 69 11.74 -9.56 2.39
C GLU A 69 11.38 -10.29 3.68
N TYR A 70 10.21 -10.92 3.73
CA TYR A 70 9.82 -11.74 4.89
C TYR A 70 10.39 -13.16 4.87
N GLN A 71 11.14 -13.52 3.83
CA GLN A 71 11.76 -14.84 3.66
C GLN A 71 10.74 -16.00 3.78
N PHE A 72 9.60 -15.89 3.12
CA PHE A 72 8.49 -16.84 3.20
C PHE A 72 8.92 -18.27 2.89
N TRP A 73 9.88 -18.50 1.98
CA TRP A 73 10.42 -19.82 1.66
C TRP A 73 11.06 -20.55 2.86
N LYS A 74 11.37 -19.83 3.95
CA LYS A 74 11.90 -20.43 5.19
C LYS A 74 10.84 -20.65 6.25
N LYS A 75 9.61 -20.16 6.04
CA LYS A 75 8.55 -20.11 7.06
C LYS A 75 7.47 -21.13 6.82
N LYS A 76 6.93 -21.68 7.91
CA LYS A 76 5.75 -22.53 7.89
C LYS A 76 4.48 -21.72 7.58
N ASN A 77 3.41 -22.38 7.14
CA ASN A 77 2.16 -21.72 6.79
C ASN A 77 1.56 -20.89 7.93
N ILE A 78 1.67 -21.34 9.17
CA ILE A 78 1.16 -20.63 10.36
C ILE A 78 1.92 -19.30 10.52
N GLU A 79 3.24 -19.35 10.48
CA GLU A 79 4.11 -18.16 10.61
C GLU A 79 3.84 -17.15 9.48
N ARG A 80 3.59 -17.62 8.24
CA ARG A 80 3.27 -16.73 7.11
C ARG A 80 1.95 -15.96 7.32
N SER A 81 0.98 -16.55 8.02
CA SER A 81 -0.31 -15.93 8.29
C SER A 81 -0.24 -14.76 9.28
N GLU A 82 0.84 -14.63 10.03
CA GLU A 82 1.07 -13.55 11.00
C GLU A 82 1.56 -12.26 10.33
N TYR A 83 2.00 -12.33 9.05
CA TYR A 83 2.52 -11.18 8.33
C TYR A 83 1.42 -10.37 7.64
N VAL A 84 1.50 -9.06 7.79
CA VAL A 84 0.65 -8.11 7.04
C VAL A 84 1.27 -7.87 5.67
N THR A 85 0.83 -8.62 4.67
CA THR A 85 1.29 -8.47 3.29
C THR A 85 0.68 -7.23 2.62
N MET A 86 1.28 -6.79 1.50
CA MET A 86 0.83 -5.59 0.80
C MET A 86 -0.63 -5.68 0.36
N LEU A 87 -1.07 -6.81 -0.21
CA LEU A 87 -2.46 -6.95 -0.65
C LEU A 87 -3.43 -7.02 0.53
N PHE A 88 -3.03 -7.63 1.64
CA PHE A 88 -3.81 -7.64 2.86
C PHE A 88 -3.92 -6.24 3.48
N SER A 89 -2.81 -5.50 3.55
CA SER A 89 -2.79 -4.10 3.99
C SER A 89 -3.73 -3.22 3.16
N ARG A 90 -3.70 -3.35 1.82
CA ARG A 90 -4.64 -2.64 0.94
C ARG A 90 -6.12 -2.98 1.21
N LYS A 91 -6.40 -4.25 1.53
CA LYS A 91 -7.76 -4.69 1.90
C LYS A 91 -8.20 -4.05 3.22
N ILE A 92 -7.33 -4.04 4.23
CA ILE A 92 -7.58 -3.39 5.52
C ILE A 92 -7.82 -1.88 5.31
N GLN A 93 -6.94 -1.21 4.57
CA GLN A 93 -7.10 0.21 4.27
C GLN A 93 -8.45 0.53 3.60
N LYS A 94 -8.92 -0.32 2.68
CA LYS A 94 -10.25 -0.15 2.07
C LYS A 94 -11.39 -0.33 3.05
N LEU A 95 -11.24 -1.19 4.06
CA LEU A 95 -12.26 -1.40 5.09
C LEU A 95 -12.34 -0.23 6.06
N PHE A 96 -11.20 0.31 6.48
CA PHE A 96 -11.13 1.40 7.43
C PHE A 96 -11.36 2.78 6.80
N ASN A 97 -10.90 2.97 5.57
CA ASN A 97 -11.02 4.25 4.85
C ASN A 97 -12.25 4.27 3.94
N ARG A 98 -13.43 4.03 4.48
CA ARG A 98 -14.70 4.09 3.75
C ARG A 98 -15.20 5.51 3.51
N GLY A 99 -14.64 6.50 4.22
CA GLY A 99 -14.98 7.92 4.11
C GLY A 99 -14.31 8.61 2.92
N ASP A 100 -14.51 9.92 2.86
CA ASP A 100 -13.87 10.78 1.84
C ASP A 100 -12.35 10.78 2.03
N LYS A 101 -11.65 10.11 1.09
CA LYS A 101 -10.20 10.01 1.09
C LYS A 101 -9.51 11.28 0.63
N THR A 102 -10.23 12.19 0.00
CA THR A 102 -9.66 13.42 -0.56
C THR A 102 -9.03 14.28 0.53
N VAL A 103 -9.62 14.26 1.74
CA VAL A 103 -9.08 14.97 2.91
C VAL A 103 -7.68 14.44 3.31
N PHE A 104 -7.42 13.14 3.17
CA PHE A 104 -6.14 12.53 3.56
C PHE A 104 -5.08 12.58 2.45
N ILE A 105 -5.49 12.66 1.20
CA ILE A 105 -4.59 12.75 0.04
C ILE A 105 -4.13 14.20 -0.15
N ASP A 106 -5.03 15.14 0.03
CA ASP A 106 -4.77 16.57 -0.13
C ASP A 106 -4.32 17.17 1.21
N LYS A 107 -3.03 17.50 1.30
CA LYS A 107 -2.43 18.08 2.51
C LYS A 107 -3.05 19.40 2.92
N VAL A 108 -3.52 20.20 1.96
CA VAL A 108 -4.16 21.48 2.22
C VAL A 108 -5.52 21.27 2.85
N LYS A 109 -6.33 20.39 2.28
CA LYS A 109 -7.63 20.00 2.85
C LYS A 109 -7.47 19.36 4.23
N PHE A 110 -6.49 18.46 4.40
CA PHE A 110 -6.18 17.87 5.69
C PHE A 110 -5.84 18.93 6.74
N ASN A 111 -4.95 19.85 6.42
CA ASN A 111 -4.55 20.93 7.31
C ASN A 111 -5.71 21.84 7.70
N LYS A 112 -6.60 22.16 6.75
CA LYS A 112 -7.77 22.98 6.97
C LYS A 112 -8.82 22.27 7.84
N THR A 113 -9.09 20.98 7.56
CA THR A 113 -10.07 20.18 8.29
C THR A 113 -9.65 19.91 9.73
N TYR A 114 -8.37 19.65 9.96
CA TYR A 114 -7.82 19.29 11.27
C TYR A 114 -7.01 20.41 11.93
N SER A 115 -7.23 21.66 11.53
CA SER A 115 -6.52 22.85 12.08
C SER A 115 -6.59 22.95 13.60
N ASN A 116 -7.73 22.61 14.20
CA ASN A 116 -7.95 22.67 15.65
C ASN A 116 -7.17 21.60 16.44
N PHE A 117 -6.69 20.53 15.78
CA PHE A 117 -5.94 19.44 16.41
C PHE A 117 -4.44 19.53 16.18
N ARG A 118 -3.96 20.57 15.47
CA ARG A 118 -2.56 20.70 15.10
C ARG A 118 -1.92 21.91 15.77
N SER A 119 -0.76 21.66 16.37
CA SER A 119 0.13 22.73 16.86
C SER A 119 0.97 23.37 15.76
N ILE A 120 1.05 22.72 14.58
CA ILE A 120 1.89 23.16 13.47
C ILE A 120 1.09 24.09 12.57
N LYS A 121 1.60 25.31 12.38
CA LYS A 121 1.06 26.26 11.41
C LYS A 121 1.44 25.80 10.00
N SER A 122 0.52 25.92 9.06
CA SER A 122 0.76 25.60 7.65
C SER A 122 0.23 26.73 6.77
N MET A 123 0.91 26.98 5.66
CA MET A 123 0.54 27.97 4.66
C MET A 123 0.41 27.27 3.31
N ASP A 124 -0.61 27.63 2.55
CA ASP A 124 -0.82 27.16 1.19
C ASP A 124 -0.16 28.14 0.21
N LEU A 125 0.84 27.65 -0.53
CA LEU A 125 1.58 28.43 -1.50
C LEU A 125 1.02 28.26 -2.93
N SER A 126 -0.03 27.46 -3.10
CA SER A 126 -0.60 27.13 -4.42
C SER A 126 -1.66 28.11 -4.89
N THR A 127 -2.01 29.10 -4.08
CA THR A 127 -2.99 30.12 -4.44
C THR A 127 -2.32 31.29 -5.13
N ASP A 128 -2.89 31.78 -6.24
CA ASP A 128 -2.40 32.92 -7.01
C ASP A 128 -2.46 34.26 -6.23
N GLU A 129 -3.12 34.27 -5.07
CA GLU A 129 -3.25 35.44 -4.17
C GLU A 129 -2.08 35.59 -3.19
N PHE A 130 -1.10 34.66 -3.24
CA PHE A 130 0.01 34.63 -2.30
C PHE A 130 1.08 35.67 -2.64
N THR A 131 1.42 36.51 -1.66
CA THR A 131 2.46 37.54 -1.80
C THR A 131 3.72 37.22 -1.00
N ALA A 132 4.86 37.85 -1.39
CA ALA A 132 6.10 37.72 -0.64
C ALA A 132 5.97 38.19 0.82
N ASP A 133 5.15 39.23 1.05
CA ASP A 133 4.89 39.78 2.38
C ASP A 133 4.15 38.79 3.27
N ASP A 134 3.21 38.04 2.71
CA ASP A 134 2.51 36.94 3.44
C ASP A 134 3.47 35.87 3.92
N PHE A 135 4.47 35.52 3.09
CA PHE A 135 5.51 34.58 3.48
C PHE A 135 6.37 35.10 4.63
N VAL A 136 6.81 36.34 4.54
CA VAL A 136 7.60 36.98 5.59
C VAL A 136 6.82 37.06 6.91
N ALA A 137 5.53 37.41 6.83
CA ALA A 137 4.64 37.45 7.99
C ALA A 137 4.48 36.07 8.62
N PHE A 138 4.29 35.04 7.80
CA PHE A 138 4.18 33.66 8.26
C PHE A 138 5.45 33.18 8.97
N VAL A 139 6.64 33.42 8.38
CA VAL A 139 7.92 33.04 8.98
C VAL A 139 8.14 33.75 10.31
N LYS A 140 7.83 35.05 10.41
CA LYS A 140 7.89 35.80 11.67
C LYS A 140 6.94 35.20 12.74
N GLN A 141 5.77 34.75 12.33
CA GLN A 141 4.80 34.12 13.22
C GLN A 141 5.27 32.72 13.71
N CYS A 142 5.98 31.97 12.87
CA CYS A 142 6.53 30.65 13.25
C CYS A 142 7.73 30.77 14.21
N ASN A 143 8.52 31.85 14.11
CA ASN A 143 9.70 32.10 14.95
C ASN A 143 9.40 32.73 16.31
N ARG A 144 8.14 33.07 16.57
CA ARG A 144 7.71 33.52 17.90
C ARG A 144 7.37 32.30 18.77
N LYS A 145 8.40 31.68 19.36
CA LYS A 145 8.30 30.76 20.50
C LYS A 145 8.87 31.43 21.72
#